data_7a175c878b30957efc655bf2beed8b21
#
_entry.id   7a175c878b30957efc655bf2beed8b21
#
_cell.length_a   1.000
_cell.length_b   1.000
_cell.length_c   1.000
_cell.angle_alpha   90.00
_cell.angle_beta   90.00
_cell.angle_gamma   90.00
#
_symmetry.space_group_name_H-M   'P 1'
#
loop_
_entity.id
_entity.type
_entity.pdbx_description
1 polymer ?
#
loop_
_entity_poly.entity_id
_entity_poly.type
_entity_poly.pdbx_seq_one_letter_code
_entity_poly.pdbx_strand_id
1 'polypeptide(L)'
;MTKQTQRIMAITLIGVLLCIVSLLALHVGTIMIPIGGGVQSILNGMGIPVSFTEPISAEQEAVLWFIRMPRLIIGLLVGGALAIAGAVMQGVFSNPLADPGIMGVSAGASLGAVIAIALGVTSLGMFYMPAFAFVGAFVSVGITILLTWRNNKLDTTTLLLAGVAVSMLLGAFTSGILTMINEYRLREFLFWMVGGLDYRRWDHVLLAVGPIMTGSVILMMLGRHLNVLVLGDTEARALGLPVMVYRMLFLFLASVVTATAVCVSGSIGFVGLVVPHIVRILVGPDHRILLPMAAVGGALFLVFCDTLGRVIAQPVEIRVGIMTALLGAPYFLYLLHHLRRKGGA
;
A
#
# COMPACT_ATOMS: atom_id res chain seq x y z
N MET A 1 -5.78 -8.86 -32.51
CA MET A 1 -6.36 -9.27 -31.20
C MET A 1 -7.44 -8.28 -30.78
N THR A 2 -8.58 -8.76 -30.33
CA THR A 2 -9.63 -7.88 -29.80
C THR A 2 -9.18 -7.26 -28.46
N LYS A 3 -9.69 -6.05 -28.12
CA LYS A 3 -9.40 -5.40 -26.83
C LYS A 3 -9.75 -6.31 -25.62
N GLN A 4 -10.76 -7.17 -25.78
CA GLN A 4 -11.17 -8.12 -24.74
C GLN A 4 -10.11 -9.22 -24.55
N THR A 5 -9.55 -9.78 -25.64
CA THR A 5 -8.48 -10.79 -25.57
C THR A 5 -7.21 -10.23 -24.91
N GLN A 6 -6.83 -8.99 -25.25
CA GLN A 6 -5.69 -8.31 -24.61
C GLN A 6 -5.90 -8.13 -23.10
N ARG A 7 -7.11 -7.74 -22.67
CA ARG A 7 -7.46 -7.59 -21.26
C ARG A 7 -7.40 -8.92 -20.50
N ILE A 8 -7.97 -9.99 -21.05
CA ILE A 8 -7.92 -11.32 -20.43
C ILE A 8 -6.46 -11.78 -20.29
N MET A 9 -5.67 -11.62 -21.34
CA MET A 9 -4.24 -11.97 -21.32
C MET A 9 -3.47 -11.18 -20.24
N ALA A 10 -3.72 -9.88 -20.10
CA ALA A 10 -3.09 -9.07 -19.07
C ALA A 10 -3.48 -9.53 -17.64
N ILE A 11 -4.75 -9.84 -17.41
CA ILE A 11 -5.25 -10.35 -16.13
C ILE A 11 -4.56 -11.68 -15.78
N THR A 12 -4.56 -12.63 -16.74
CA THR A 12 -3.91 -13.93 -16.55
C THR A 12 -2.41 -13.79 -16.28
N LEU A 13 -1.72 -12.92 -17.04
CA LEU A 13 -0.30 -12.69 -16.88
C LEU A 13 0.04 -12.15 -15.49
N ILE A 14 -0.69 -11.12 -15.01
CA ILE A 14 -0.45 -10.53 -13.68
C ILE A 14 -0.71 -11.57 -12.59
N GLY A 15 -1.77 -12.39 -12.72
CA GLY A 15 -2.08 -13.46 -11.76
C GLY A 15 -0.99 -14.54 -11.72
N VAL A 16 -0.52 -15.01 -12.88
CA VAL A 16 0.57 -15.99 -12.96
C VAL A 16 1.88 -15.42 -12.39
N LEU A 17 2.21 -14.17 -12.71
CA LEU A 17 3.40 -13.51 -12.16
C LEU A 17 3.29 -13.37 -10.64
N LEU A 18 2.12 -13.04 -10.09
CA LEU A 18 1.91 -12.99 -8.64
C LEU A 18 2.17 -14.35 -7.99
N CYS A 19 1.66 -15.44 -8.56
CA CYS A 19 1.91 -16.79 -8.06
C CYS A 19 3.41 -17.13 -8.09
N ILE A 20 4.09 -16.86 -9.22
CA ILE A 20 5.53 -17.14 -9.36
C ILE A 20 6.34 -16.33 -8.34
N VAL A 21 6.10 -15.02 -8.23
CA VAL A 21 6.83 -14.15 -7.31
C VAL A 21 6.55 -14.53 -5.85
N SER A 22 5.30 -14.91 -5.52
CA SER A 22 4.96 -15.37 -4.17
C SER A 22 5.68 -16.68 -3.81
N LEU A 23 5.77 -17.62 -4.74
CA LEU A 23 6.55 -18.85 -4.56
C LEU A 23 8.03 -18.51 -4.37
N LEU A 24 8.61 -17.66 -5.21
CA LEU A 24 10.00 -17.23 -5.05
C LEU A 24 10.23 -16.54 -3.69
N ALA A 25 9.31 -15.70 -3.25
CA ALA A 25 9.39 -15.03 -1.97
C ALA A 25 9.44 -15.99 -0.78
N LEU A 26 8.79 -17.15 -0.87
CA LEU A 26 8.81 -18.19 0.16
C LEU A 26 10.08 -19.05 0.14
N HIS A 27 10.71 -19.22 -1.02
CA HIS A 27 11.80 -20.20 -1.18
C HIS A 27 13.19 -19.54 -1.21
N VAL A 28 13.29 -18.30 -1.70
CA VAL A 28 14.57 -17.59 -1.89
C VAL A 28 14.88 -16.65 -0.70
N GLY A 29 16.11 -16.63 -0.27
CA GLY A 29 16.63 -15.79 0.83
C GLY A 29 17.94 -16.36 1.39
N THR A 30 18.39 -15.87 2.54
CA THR A 30 19.62 -16.34 3.22
C THR A 30 19.62 -17.84 3.51
N ILE A 31 18.46 -18.39 3.87
CA ILE A 31 18.24 -19.84 4.00
C ILE A 31 17.42 -20.28 2.81
N MET A 32 17.99 -21.11 1.95
CA MET A 32 17.28 -21.67 0.79
C MET A 32 16.34 -22.80 1.27
N ILE A 33 15.08 -22.74 0.86
CA ILE A 33 14.09 -23.78 1.15
C ILE A 33 13.77 -24.50 -0.17
N PRO A 34 13.93 -25.82 -0.25
CA PRO A 34 13.54 -26.60 -1.44
C PRO A 34 12.06 -26.39 -1.77
N ILE A 35 11.77 -26.15 -3.06
CA ILE A 35 10.40 -25.82 -3.49
C ILE A 35 9.43 -26.96 -3.16
N GLY A 36 9.83 -28.21 -3.42
CA GLY A 36 9.00 -29.38 -3.12
C GLY A 36 8.64 -29.49 -1.64
N GLY A 37 9.67 -29.40 -0.77
CA GLY A 37 9.48 -29.50 0.67
C GLY A 37 8.70 -28.31 1.27
N GLY A 38 8.93 -27.09 0.76
CA GLY A 38 8.19 -25.91 1.19
C GLY A 38 6.70 -25.98 0.80
N VAL A 39 6.39 -26.38 -0.43
CA VAL A 39 5.00 -26.59 -0.89
C VAL A 39 4.34 -27.72 -0.09
N GLN A 40 5.05 -28.82 0.17
CA GLN A 40 4.56 -29.90 1.03
C GLN A 40 4.18 -29.41 2.43
N SER A 41 5.06 -28.64 3.08
CA SER A 41 4.79 -28.09 4.42
C SER A 41 3.54 -27.19 4.41
N ILE A 42 3.36 -26.36 3.38
CA ILE A 42 2.18 -25.49 3.24
C ILE A 42 0.91 -26.34 3.07
N LEU A 43 0.91 -27.32 2.17
CA LEU A 43 -0.26 -28.17 1.91
C LEU A 43 -0.63 -29.00 3.14
N ASN A 44 0.36 -29.58 3.82
CA ASN A 44 0.13 -30.32 5.07
C ASN A 44 -0.44 -29.42 6.17
N GLY A 45 0.05 -28.19 6.29
CA GLY A 45 -0.49 -27.19 7.22
C GLY A 45 -1.94 -26.77 6.91
N MET A 46 -2.36 -26.90 5.65
CA MET A 46 -3.75 -26.70 5.21
C MET A 46 -4.64 -27.96 5.37
N GLY A 47 -4.09 -29.06 5.88
CA GLY A 47 -4.81 -30.32 6.05
C GLY A 47 -4.85 -31.21 4.81
N ILE A 48 -4.06 -30.90 3.77
CA ILE A 48 -3.93 -31.70 2.55
C ILE A 48 -2.65 -32.54 2.67
N PRO A 49 -2.75 -33.86 3.01
CA PRO A 49 -1.58 -34.69 3.21
C PRO A 49 -0.90 -34.99 1.87
N VAL A 50 0.29 -34.43 1.67
CA VAL A 50 1.13 -34.68 0.50
C VAL A 50 2.54 -35.04 1.00
N SER A 51 3.20 -35.95 0.34
CA SER A 51 4.61 -36.28 0.60
C SER A 51 5.42 -36.16 -0.69
N PHE A 52 6.44 -35.30 -0.65
CA PHE A 52 7.44 -35.18 -1.70
C PHE A 52 8.77 -35.76 -1.22
N THR A 53 9.69 -36.00 -2.14
CA THR A 53 11.00 -36.66 -1.87
C THR A 53 12.01 -35.81 -1.12
N GLU A 54 11.79 -34.52 -0.98
CA GLU A 54 12.73 -33.58 -0.32
C GLU A 54 12.12 -33.00 0.97
N PRO A 55 12.29 -33.65 2.12
CA PRO A 55 11.84 -33.10 3.39
C PRO A 55 12.65 -31.84 3.74
N ILE A 56 11.99 -30.84 4.32
CA ILE A 56 12.65 -29.66 4.87
C ILE A 56 13.06 -29.90 6.31
N SER A 57 14.15 -29.23 6.76
CA SER A 57 14.58 -29.29 8.16
C SER A 57 13.59 -28.51 9.06
N ALA A 58 13.60 -28.81 10.36
CA ALA A 58 12.79 -28.07 11.34
C ALA A 58 13.11 -26.56 11.35
N GLU A 59 14.37 -26.19 11.09
CA GLU A 59 14.78 -24.79 10.95
C GLU A 59 14.17 -24.13 9.70
N GLN A 60 14.21 -24.81 8.56
CA GLN A 60 13.60 -24.32 7.31
C GLN A 60 12.08 -24.18 7.45
N GLU A 61 11.45 -25.11 8.15
CA GLU A 61 10.01 -25.05 8.44
C GLU A 61 9.66 -23.87 9.35
N ALA A 62 10.44 -23.64 10.40
CA ALA A 62 10.27 -22.48 11.28
C ALA A 62 10.45 -21.15 10.52
N VAL A 63 11.46 -21.04 9.64
CA VAL A 63 11.67 -19.87 8.79
C VAL A 63 10.49 -19.67 7.83
N LEU A 64 9.98 -20.73 7.23
CA LEU A 64 8.82 -20.67 6.32
C LEU A 64 7.59 -20.10 7.03
N TRP A 65 7.21 -20.70 8.16
CA TRP A 65 5.94 -20.38 8.82
C TRP A 65 5.98 -19.13 9.70
N PHE A 66 7.11 -18.81 10.36
CA PHE A 66 7.16 -17.70 11.31
C PHE A 66 7.84 -16.45 10.79
N ILE A 67 8.58 -16.55 9.66
CA ILE A 67 9.27 -15.39 9.08
C ILE A 67 8.71 -15.07 7.69
N ARG A 68 8.69 -16.04 6.76
CA ARG A 68 8.38 -15.77 5.35
C ARG A 68 6.90 -15.66 5.06
N MET A 69 6.08 -16.54 5.63
CA MET A 69 4.63 -16.52 5.43
C MET A 69 3.97 -15.22 5.92
N PRO A 70 4.18 -14.76 7.17
CA PRO A 70 3.62 -13.49 7.61
C PRO A 70 4.12 -12.32 6.76
N ARG A 71 5.41 -12.29 6.41
CA ARG A 71 6.03 -11.27 5.55
C ARG A 71 5.38 -11.22 4.18
N LEU A 72 5.18 -12.37 3.53
CA LEU A 72 4.50 -12.48 2.24
C LEU A 72 3.07 -11.96 2.34
N ILE A 73 2.29 -12.43 3.31
CA ILE A 73 0.89 -12.05 3.46
C ILE A 73 0.76 -10.53 3.71
N ILE A 74 1.60 -9.95 4.56
CA ILE A 74 1.63 -8.50 4.77
C ILE A 74 2.02 -7.78 3.47
N GLY A 75 2.99 -8.28 2.72
CA GLY A 75 3.36 -7.72 1.42
C GLY A 75 2.21 -7.70 0.43
N LEU A 76 1.46 -8.80 0.33
CA LEU A 76 0.27 -8.91 -0.51
C LEU A 76 -0.83 -7.92 -0.07
N LEU A 77 -1.13 -7.87 1.23
CA LEU A 77 -2.15 -6.98 1.79
C LEU A 77 -1.78 -5.51 1.60
N VAL A 78 -0.57 -5.11 2.00
CA VAL A 78 -0.11 -3.72 1.94
C VAL A 78 0.02 -3.24 0.49
N GLY A 79 0.61 -4.07 -0.38
CA GLY A 79 0.74 -3.72 -1.81
C GLY A 79 -0.61 -3.54 -2.47
N GLY A 80 -1.53 -4.47 -2.25
CA GLY A 80 -2.91 -4.38 -2.74
C GLY A 80 -3.65 -3.16 -2.18
N ALA A 81 -3.54 -2.92 -0.88
CA ALA A 81 -4.15 -1.80 -0.17
C ALA A 81 -3.72 -0.45 -0.74
N LEU A 82 -2.41 -0.22 -0.86
CA LEU A 82 -1.86 1.05 -1.38
C LEU A 82 -2.27 1.27 -2.84
N ALA A 83 -2.25 0.23 -3.67
CA ALA A 83 -2.63 0.35 -5.07
C ALA A 83 -4.14 0.62 -5.25
N ILE A 84 -5.03 -0.04 -4.50
CA ILE A 84 -6.47 0.28 -4.54
C ILE A 84 -6.71 1.71 -4.08
N ALA A 85 -6.15 2.11 -2.92
CA ALA A 85 -6.30 3.45 -2.40
C ALA A 85 -5.78 4.50 -3.40
N GLY A 86 -4.64 4.23 -4.04
CA GLY A 86 -4.09 5.07 -5.12
C GLY A 86 -5.04 5.19 -6.30
N ALA A 87 -5.59 4.07 -6.81
CA ALA A 87 -6.56 4.08 -7.90
C ALA A 87 -7.81 4.91 -7.56
N VAL A 88 -8.31 4.78 -6.32
CA VAL A 88 -9.45 5.54 -5.82
C VAL A 88 -9.11 7.04 -5.75
N MET A 89 -7.96 7.40 -5.19
CA MET A 89 -7.53 8.80 -5.12
C MET A 89 -7.38 9.42 -6.51
N GLN A 90 -6.75 8.70 -7.44
CA GLN A 90 -6.66 9.15 -8.84
C GLN A 90 -8.03 9.39 -9.48
N GLY A 91 -9.03 8.56 -9.14
CA GLY A 91 -10.41 8.74 -9.60
C GLY A 91 -11.11 9.94 -8.93
N VAL A 92 -11.06 10.04 -7.61
CA VAL A 92 -11.70 11.13 -6.84
C VAL A 92 -11.17 12.50 -7.22
N PHE A 93 -9.85 12.60 -7.42
CA PHE A 93 -9.18 13.87 -7.81
C PHE A 93 -9.13 14.09 -9.31
N SER A 94 -9.60 13.13 -10.13
CA SER A 94 -9.44 13.15 -11.59
C SER A 94 -8.00 13.48 -12.01
N ASN A 95 -7.02 13.03 -11.23
CA ASN A 95 -5.61 13.31 -11.41
C ASN A 95 -4.81 12.00 -11.33
N PRO A 96 -4.15 11.56 -12.41
CA PRO A 96 -3.37 10.34 -12.43
C PRO A 96 -2.15 10.35 -11.50
N LEU A 97 -1.79 11.52 -10.97
CA LEU A 97 -0.66 11.72 -10.04
C LEU A 97 -1.11 11.78 -8.57
N ALA A 98 -2.41 11.61 -8.29
CA ALA A 98 -2.90 11.59 -6.93
C ALA A 98 -2.44 10.29 -6.21
N ASP A 99 -1.93 10.47 -5.00
CA ASP A 99 -1.46 9.41 -4.11
C ASP A 99 -2.22 9.49 -2.77
N PRO A 100 -2.50 8.38 -2.08
CA PRO A 100 -3.18 8.41 -0.79
C PRO A 100 -2.48 9.26 0.27
N GLY A 101 -1.15 9.40 0.17
CA GLY A 101 -0.34 10.23 1.06
C GLY A 101 -0.64 11.73 0.97
N ILE A 102 -1.18 12.22 -0.14
CA ILE A 102 -1.48 13.65 -0.37
C ILE A 102 -2.45 14.21 0.70
N MET A 103 -3.33 13.39 1.27
CA MET A 103 -4.22 13.82 2.35
C MET A 103 -3.52 13.90 3.73
N GLY A 104 -2.21 13.73 3.79
CA GLY A 104 -1.45 13.78 5.03
C GLY A 104 -1.45 12.48 5.83
N VAL A 105 -1.99 11.36 5.28
CA VAL A 105 -2.04 10.06 5.95
C VAL A 105 -0.65 9.64 6.45
N SER A 106 0.35 9.66 5.56
CA SER A 106 1.72 9.25 5.91
C SER A 106 2.39 10.20 6.90
N ALA A 107 2.17 11.52 6.76
CA ALA A 107 2.73 12.51 7.69
C ALA A 107 2.10 12.39 9.09
N GLY A 108 0.78 12.17 9.16
CA GLY A 108 0.07 11.91 10.41
C GLY A 108 0.53 10.62 11.06
N ALA A 109 0.67 9.53 10.29
CA ALA A 109 1.20 8.26 10.77
C ALA A 109 2.63 8.43 11.34
N SER A 110 3.49 9.19 10.65
CA SER A 110 4.86 9.47 11.10
C SER A 110 4.89 10.25 12.41
N LEU A 111 4.03 11.26 12.55
CA LEU A 111 3.90 11.99 13.81
C LEU A 111 3.41 11.08 14.94
N GLY A 112 2.38 10.26 14.69
CA GLY A 112 1.90 9.29 15.66
C GLY A 112 2.98 8.29 16.08
N ALA A 113 3.72 7.74 15.12
CA ALA A 113 4.82 6.80 15.38
C ALA A 113 5.94 7.46 16.22
N VAL A 114 6.39 8.68 15.87
CA VAL A 114 7.44 9.35 16.64
C VAL A 114 6.98 9.71 18.05
N ILE A 115 5.71 10.06 18.25
CA ILE A 115 5.14 10.28 19.59
C ILE A 115 5.19 8.99 20.41
N ALA A 116 4.77 7.84 19.84
CA ALA A 116 4.84 6.56 20.54
C ALA A 116 6.27 6.19 20.96
N ILE A 117 7.23 6.41 20.06
CA ILE A 117 8.65 6.18 20.31
C ILE A 117 9.20 7.16 21.38
N ALA A 118 8.87 8.44 21.28
CA ALA A 118 9.29 9.47 22.22
C ALA A 118 8.76 9.24 23.65
N LEU A 119 7.53 8.76 23.77
CA LEU A 119 6.93 8.39 25.06
C LEU A 119 7.47 7.05 25.60
N GLY A 120 8.17 6.26 24.76
CA GLY A 120 8.68 4.93 25.14
C GLY A 120 7.61 3.86 25.25
N VAL A 121 6.36 4.11 24.79
CA VAL A 121 5.28 3.15 24.87
C VAL A 121 5.44 1.97 23.90
N THR A 122 6.36 2.08 22.94
CA THR A 122 6.72 0.97 22.03
C THR A 122 7.26 -0.24 22.78
N SER A 123 7.88 -0.04 23.95
CA SER A 123 8.37 -1.12 24.82
C SER A 123 7.25 -1.87 25.57
N LEU A 124 6.06 -1.30 25.69
CA LEU A 124 4.92 -1.92 26.38
C LEU A 124 4.23 -2.98 25.52
N GLY A 125 4.43 -2.95 24.20
CA GLY A 125 3.90 -3.97 23.30
C GLY A 125 3.87 -3.52 21.85
N MET A 126 3.83 -4.51 20.96
CA MET A 126 3.95 -4.31 19.51
C MET A 126 2.78 -3.54 18.86
N PHE A 127 1.64 -3.42 19.53
CA PHE A 127 0.45 -2.75 18.99
C PHE A 127 0.44 -1.23 19.23
N TYR A 128 1.24 -0.72 20.19
CA TYR A 128 1.21 0.70 20.55
C TYR A 128 1.64 1.60 19.40
N MET A 129 2.76 1.28 18.75
CA MET A 129 3.26 2.07 17.63
C MET A 129 2.28 2.08 16.43
N PRO A 130 1.77 0.95 15.94
CA PRO A 130 0.70 0.92 14.95
C PRO A 130 -0.55 1.72 15.35
N ALA A 131 -0.99 1.62 16.61
CA ALA A 131 -2.17 2.36 17.09
C ALA A 131 -1.96 3.88 17.04
N PHE A 132 -0.81 4.38 17.54
CA PHE A 132 -0.47 5.79 17.47
C PHE A 132 -0.33 6.29 16.03
N ALA A 133 0.31 5.51 15.16
CA ALA A 133 0.42 5.83 13.75
C ALA A 133 -0.95 5.88 13.06
N PHE A 134 -1.84 4.94 13.39
CA PHE A 134 -3.20 4.92 12.86
C PHE A 134 -4.01 6.14 13.29
N VAL A 135 -4.00 6.46 14.59
CA VAL A 135 -4.67 7.64 15.13
C VAL A 135 -4.11 8.92 14.51
N GLY A 136 -2.78 9.05 14.41
CA GLY A 136 -2.12 10.19 13.78
C GLY A 136 -2.52 10.37 12.31
N ALA A 137 -2.61 9.27 11.55
CA ALA A 137 -3.09 9.28 10.18
C ALA A 137 -4.53 9.82 10.07
N PHE A 138 -5.44 9.33 10.93
CA PHE A 138 -6.83 9.77 10.93
C PHE A 138 -7.01 11.22 11.39
N VAL A 139 -6.28 11.65 12.39
CA VAL A 139 -6.26 13.06 12.84
C VAL A 139 -5.81 13.97 11.68
N SER A 140 -4.76 13.61 10.97
CA SER A 140 -4.28 14.36 9.81
C SER A 140 -5.35 14.48 8.72
N VAL A 141 -5.95 13.38 8.32
CA VAL A 141 -7.03 13.36 7.31
C VAL A 141 -8.23 14.19 7.78
N GLY A 142 -8.61 14.04 9.05
CA GLY A 142 -9.70 14.81 9.66
C GLY A 142 -9.44 16.31 9.60
N ILE A 143 -8.23 16.77 9.97
CA ILE A 143 -7.83 18.16 9.87
C ILE A 143 -7.88 18.65 8.42
N THR A 144 -7.34 17.88 7.47
CA THR A 144 -7.35 18.22 6.03
C THR A 144 -8.77 18.39 5.51
N ILE A 145 -9.68 17.47 5.87
CA ILE A 145 -11.09 17.55 5.47
C ILE A 145 -11.77 18.78 6.12
N LEU A 146 -11.60 18.97 7.43
CA LEU A 146 -12.22 20.08 8.17
C LEU A 146 -11.80 21.45 7.62
N LEU A 147 -10.53 21.64 7.28
CA LEU A 147 -10.02 22.89 6.69
C LEU A 147 -10.60 23.18 5.30
N THR A 148 -11.00 22.15 4.57
CA THR A 148 -11.50 22.29 3.20
C THR A 148 -13.02 22.25 3.09
N TRP A 149 -13.69 21.87 4.17
CA TRP A 149 -15.15 21.79 4.20
C TRP A 149 -15.77 23.18 4.23
N ARG A 150 -16.39 23.58 3.13
CA ARG A 150 -17.08 24.88 3.03
C ARG A 150 -18.41 24.73 2.30
N ASN A 151 -19.50 25.22 2.90
CA ASN A 151 -20.84 25.23 2.30
C ASN A 151 -21.29 23.88 1.72
N ASN A 152 -21.02 22.80 2.45
CA ASN A 152 -21.33 21.43 2.02
C ASN A 152 -20.68 21.02 0.67
N LYS A 153 -19.52 21.60 0.37
CA LYS A 153 -18.70 21.30 -0.81
C LYS A 153 -17.27 21.02 -0.41
N LEU A 154 -16.64 20.08 -1.09
CA LEU A 154 -15.21 19.80 -1.03
C LEU A 154 -14.63 20.07 -2.41
N ASP A 155 -13.88 21.15 -2.53
CA ASP A 155 -13.10 21.40 -3.72
C ASP A 155 -11.83 20.54 -3.70
N THR A 156 -11.62 19.76 -4.75
CA THR A 156 -10.51 18.82 -4.86
C THR A 156 -9.15 19.52 -4.88
N THR A 157 -9.06 20.70 -5.49
CA THR A 157 -7.81 21.49 -5.52
C THR A 157 -7.46 22.02 -4.14
N THR A 158 -8.45 22.59 -3.43
CA THR A 158 -8.26 23.07 -2.05
C THR A 158 -7.90 21.91 -1.12
N LEU A 159 -8.49 20.72 -1.31
CA LEU A 159 -8.19 19.53 -0.52
C LEU A 159 -6.74 19.07 -0.72
N LEU A 160 -6.23 19.10 -1.96
CA LEU A 160 -4.83 18.79 -2.25
C LEU A 160 -3.87 19.78 -1.56
N LEU A 161 -4.14 21.08 -1.69
CA LEU A 161 -3.29 22.12 -1.08
C LEU A 161 -3.32 22.06 0.44
N ALA A 162 -4.48 21.84 1.06
CA ALA A 162 -4.62 21.65 2.49
C ALA A 162 -3.86 20.42 2.98
N GLY A 163 -3.94 19.30 2.25
CA GLY A 163 -3.19 18.08 2.58
C GLY A 163 -1.68 18.29 2.55
N VAL A 164 -1.17 19.04 1.57
CA VAL A 164 0.27 19.42 1.52
C VAL A 164 0.63 20.30 2.72
N ALA A 165 -0.17 21.33 3.02
CA ALA A 165 0.11 22.23 4.16
C ALA A 165 0.08 21.49 5.50
N VAL A 166 -0.92 20.62 5.71
CA VAL A 166 -1.02 19.76 6.90
C VAL A 166 0.18 18.81 6.98
N SER A 167 0.57 18.19 5.87
CA SER A 167 1.74 17.30 5.83
C SER A 167 3.03 18.03 6.22
N MET A 168 3.24 19.24 5.73
CA MET A 168 4.39 20.08 6.09
C MET A 168 4.39 20.44 7.59
N LEU A 169 3.23 20.81 8.13
CA LEU A 169 3.09 21.15 9.56
C LEU A 169 3.39 19.93 10.44
N LEU A 170 2.78 18.77 10.13
CA LEU A 170 3.01 17.52 10.87
C LEU A 170 4.46 17.03 10.72
N GLY A 171 5.08 17.24 9.56
CA GLY A 171 6.50 17.00 9.33
C GLY A 171 7.40 17.88 10.22
N ALA A 172 7.06 19.16 10.39
CA ALA A 172 7.77 20.06 11.29
C ALA A 172 7.66 19.60 12.76
N PHE A 173 6.47 19.19 13.22
CA PHE A 173 6.32 18.61 14.56
C PHE A 173 7.12 17.32 14.73
N THR A 174 7.08 16.43 13.72
CA THR A 174 7.89 15.21 13.72
C THR A 174 9.37 15.54 13.86
N SER A 175 9.88 16.46 13.05
CA SER A 175 11.28 16.90 13.11
C SER A 175 11.64 17.52 14.47
N GLY A 176 10.74 18.34 15.03
CA GLY A 176 10.93 18.91 16.37
C GLY A 176 11.09 17.84 17.46
N ILE A 177 10.23 16.81 17.45
CA ILE A 177 10.34 15.70 18.41
C ILE A 177 11.65 14.92 18.20
N LEU A 178 12.08 14.70 16.94
CA LEU A 178 13.30 13.98 16.62
C LEU A 178 14.56 14.66 17.17
N THR A 179 14.56 15.99 17.33
CA THR A 179 15.67 16.71 17.96
C THR A 179 15.75 16.53 19.48
N MET A 180 14.68 16.07 20.11
CA MET A 180 14.56 15.92 21.57
C MET A 180 14.77 14.49 22.07
N ILE A 181 14.71 13.49 21.19
CA ILE A 181 14.85 12.07 21.55
C ILE A 181 16.32 11.62 21.44
N ASN A 182 16.64 10.51 22.15
CA ASN A 182 17.97 9.92 22.11
C ASN A 182 18.24 9.17 20.79
N GLU A 183 19.51 8.85 20.55
CA GLU A 183 19.99 8.21 19.32
C GLU A 183 19.32 6.85 19.04
N TYR A 184 19.06 6.04 20.08
CA TYR A 184 18.39 4.75 19.93
C TYR A 184 16.97 4.90 19.37
N ARG A 185 16.18 5.82 19.95
CA ARG A 185 14.83 6.13 19.50
C ARG A 185 14.80 6.76 18.11
N LEU A 186 15.80 7.60 17.81
CA LEU A 186 15.97 8.17 16.47
C LEU A 186 16.17 7.05 15.44
N ARG A 187 17.03 6.08 15.70
CA ARG A 187 17.23 4.91 14.82
C ARG A 187 15.95 4.10 14.65
N GLU A 188 15.21 3.85 15.72
CA GLU A 188 13.93 3.13 15.67
C GLU A 188 12.94 3.83 14.71
N PHE A 189 12.81 5.16 14.82
CA PHE A 189 11.98 5.95 13.93
C PHE A 189 12.47 5.92 12.47
N LEU A 190 13.76 6.10 12.22
CA LEU A 190 14.33 6.06 10.86
C LEU A 190 14.07 4.70 10.20
N PHE A 191 14.21 3.63 10.96
CA PHE A 191 13.88 2.30 10.49
C PHE A 191 12.40 2.16 10.11
N TRP A 192 11.50 2.68 10.91
CA TRP A 192 10.08 2.65 10.61
C TRP A 192 9.73 3.54 9.40
N MET A 193 10.32 4.73 9.32
CA MET A 193 10.04 5.72 8.26
C MET A 193 10.39 5.22 6.85
N VAL A 194 11.48 4.46 6.72
CA VAL A 194 11.90 3.90 5.42
C VAL A 194 10.90 2.89 4.87
N GLY A 195 10.07 2.31 5.72
CA GLY A 195 9.12 1.27 5.36
C GLY A 195 9.79 -0.08 5.07
N GLY A 196 9.27 -1.13 5.68
CA GLY A 196 9.83 -2.48 5.58
C GLY A 196 8.82 -3.56 5.95
N LEU A 197 9.07 -4.75 5.43
CA LEU A 197 8.33 -5.95 5.78
C LEU A 197 9.12 -6.86 6.73
N ASP A 198 10.31 -6.41 7.14
CA ASP A 198 11.19 -7.12 8.07
C ASP A 198 10.50 -7.28 9.42
N TYR A 199 10.75 -8.40 10.08
CA TYR A 199 10.22 -8.71 11.41
C TYR A 199 8.70 -8.70 11.52
N ARG A 200 7.96 -8.83 10.39
CA ARG A 200 6.50 -8.96 10.44
C ARG A 200 6.12 -10.36 10.88
N ARG A 201 5.15 -10.43 11.82
CA ARG A 201 4.66 -11.65 12.47
C ARG A 201 3.18 -11.82 12.20
N TRP A 202 2.63 -12.96 12.56
CA TRP A 202 1.19 -13.24 12.43
C TRP A 202 0.29 -12.21 13.11
N ASP A 203 0.74 -11.64 14.23
CA ASP A 203 0.01 -10.57 14.92
C ASP A 203 -0.22 -9.33 14.03
N HIS A 204 0.77 -8.98 13.21
CA HIS A 204 0.61 -7.88 12.23
C HIS A 204 -0.35 -8.26 11.10
N VAL A 205 -0.38 -9.54 10.70
CA VAL A 205 -1.36 -10.05 9.71
C VAL A 205 -2.76 -9.92 10.28
N LEU A 206 -3.00 -10.38 11.51
CA LEU A 206 -4.31 -10.29 12.17
C LEU A 206 -4.79 -8.84 12.32
N LEU A 207 -3.88 -7.91 12.64
CA LEU A 207 -4.21 -6.49 12.73
C LEU A 207 -4.60 -5.90 11.37
N ALA A 208 -3.92 -6.30 10.30
CA ALA A 208 -4.06 -5.68 8.98
C ALA A 208 -5.18 -6.30 8.14
N VAL A 209 -5.42 -7.61 8.25
CA VAL A 209 -6.31 -8.33 7.34
C VAL A 209 -7.75 -7.83 7.39
N GLY A 210 -8.29 -7.59 8.58
CA GLY A 210 -9.67 -7.11 8.76
C GLY A 210 -9.92 -5.77 8.05
N PRO A 211 -9.26 -4.66 8.46
CA PRO A 211 -9.49 -3.34 7.88
C PRO A 211 -9.10 -3.26 6.39
N ILE A 212 -8.00 -3.90 5.97
CA ILE A 212 -7.58 -3.86 4.57
C ILE A 212 -8.57 -4.62 3.68
N MET A 213 -8.95 -5.85 4.04
CA MET A 213 -9.85 -6.65 3.23
C MET A 213 -11.25 -6.04 3.16
N THR A 214 -11.82 -5.64 4.31
CA THR A 214 -13.16 -5.02 4.32
C THR A 214 -13.19 -3.70 3.55
N GLY A 215 -12.23 -2.80 3.80
CA GLY A 215 -12.13 -1.53 3.08
C GLY A 215 -11.92 -1.71 1.58
N SER A 216 -11.02 -2.62 1.18
CA SER A 216 -10.73 -2.92 -0.23
C SER A 216 -11.94 -3.52 -0.94
N VAL A 217 -12.65 -4.48 -0.32
CA VAL A 217 -13.85 -5.08 -0.90
C VAL A 217 -14.94 -4.03 -1.10
N ILE A 218 -15.19 -3.18 -0.10
CA ILE A 218 -16.18 -2.11 -0.21
C ILE A 218 -15.79 -1.15 -1.35
N LEU A 219 -14.52 -0.73 -1.44
CA LEU A 219 -14.04 0.12 -2.54
C LEU A 219 -14.25 -0.53 -3.91
N MET A 220 -13.97 -1.82 -4.04
CA MET A 220 -14.21 -2.57 -5.29
C MET A 220 -15.71 -2.61 -5.66
N MET A 221 -16.59 -2.84 -4.68
CA MET A 221 -18.05 -2.82 -4.90
C MET A 221 -18.55 -1.44 -5.35
N LEU A 222 -17.91 -0.37 -4.91
CA LEU A 222 -18.22 1.01 -5.26
C LEU A 222 -17.61 1.46 -6.59
N GLY A 223 -16.89 0.61 -7.32
CA GLY A 223 -16.22 0.97 -8.57
C GLY A 223 -17.13 1.60 -9.64
N ARG A 224 -18.43 1.23 -9.68
CA ARG A 224 -19.42 1.88 -10.58
C ARG A 224 -19.65 3.36 -10.22
N HIS A 225 -19.77 3.65 -8.94
CA HIS A 225 -19.99 5.02 -8.45
C HIS A 225 -18.75 5.89 -8.68
N LEU A 226 -17.56 5.30 -8.57
CA LEU A 226 -16.32 5.97 -8.88
C LEU A 226 -16.23 6.31 -10.39
N ASN A 227 -16.68 5.43 -11.29
CA ASN A 227 -16.77 5.74 -12.71
C ASN A 227 -17.67 6.94 -13.00
N VAL A 228 -18.77 7.08 -12.28
CA VAL A 228 -19.68 8.23 -12.41
C VAL A 228 -19.03 9.48 -11.83
N LEU A 229 -18.34 9.37 -10.69
CA LEU A 229 -17.69 10.52 -10.04
C LEU A 229 -16.58 11.15 -10.92
N VAL A 230 -15.87 10.31 -11.68
CA VAL A 230 -14.79 10.75 -12.60
C VAL A 230 -15.31 11.60 -13.76
N LEU A 231 -16.60 11.53 -14.13
CA LEU A 231 -17.20 12.36 -15.17
C LEU A 231 -17.27 13.85 -14.80
N GLY A 232 -17.12 14.16 -13.50
CA GLY A 232 -17.26 15.52 -12.98
C GLY A 232 -18.50 15.69 -12.10
N ASP A 233 -18.48 16.73 -11.25
CA ASP A 233 -19.53 16.95 -10.25
C ASP A 233 -20.90 17.23 -10.87
N THR A 234 -20.93 17.95 -11.98
CA THR A 234 -22.17 18.34 -12.68
C THR A 234 -22.83 17.12 -13.30
N GLU A 235 -22.07 16.34 -14.04
CA GLU A 235 -22.50 15.13 -14.73
C GLU A 235 -22.92 14.06 -13.74
N ALA A 236 -22.14 13.87 -12.68
CA ALA A 236 -22.46 12.91 -11.63
C ALA A 236 -23.76 13.22 -10.91
N ARG A 237 -24.04 14.52 -10.62
CA ARG A 237 -25.32 14.96 -10.04
C ARG A 237 -26.47 14.78 -11.02
N ALA A 238 -26.28 15.07 -12.29
CA ALA A 238 -27.31 14.87 -13.33
C ALA A 238 -27.71 13.38 -13.45
N LEU A 239 -26.76 12.46 -13.17
CA LEU A 239 -27.01 11.02 -13.08
C LEU A 239 -27.57 10.57 -11.73
N GLY A 240 -27.90 11.51 -10.82
CA GLY A 240 -28.50 11.22 -9.52
C GLY A 240 -27.52 10.79 -8.42
N LEU A 241 -26.19 10.92 -8.63
CA LEU A 241 -25.21 10.56 -7.64
C LEU A 241 -25.11 11.66 -6.56
N PRO A 242 -25.27 11.35 -5.26
CA PRO A 242 -24.96 12.27 -4.17
C PRO A 242 -23.43 12.43 -4.01
N VAL A 243 -22.85 13.27 -4.87
CA VAL A 243 -21.39 13.43 -5.07
C VAL A 243 -20.63 13.58 -3.75
N MET A 244 -21.14 14.42 -2.83
CA MET A 244 -20.47 14.69 -1.56
C MET A 244 -20.36 13.42 -0.70
N VAL A 245 -21.43 12.62 -0.61
CA VAL A 245 -21.48 11.39 0.17
C VAL A 245 -20.46 10.38 -0.37
N TYR A 246 -20.49 10.15 -1.68
CA TYR A 246 -19.56 9.18 -2.29
C TYR A 246 -18.12 9.66 -2.23
N ARG A 247 -17.85 10.95 -2.42
CA ARG A 247 -16.50 11.52 -2.28
C ARG A 247 -15.96 11.30 -0.88
N MET A 248 -16.74 11.64 0.16
CA MET A 248 -16.36 11.41 1.55
C MET A 248 -16.14 9.93 1.86
N LEU A 249 -17.01 9.06 1.35
CA LEU A 249 -16.89 7.61 1.54
C LEU A 249 -15.61 7.06 0.91
N PHE A 250 -15.28 7.46 -0.33
CA PHE A 250 -14.03 7.08 -0.98
C PHE A 250 -12.80 7.58 -0.23
N LEU A 251 -12.79 8.85 0.18
CA LEU A 251 -11.69 9.43 0.95
C LEU A 251 -11.51 8.73 2.29
N PHE A 252 -12.59 8.45 3.00
CA PHE A 252 -12.56 7.74 4.28
C PHE A 252 -12.04 6.32 4.12
N LEU A 253 -12.61 5.53 3.22
CA LEU A 253 -12.20 4.13 3.00
C LEU A 253 -10.76 4.02 2.50
N ALA A 254 -10.35 4.86 1.55
CA ALA A 254 -8.98 4.91 1.08
C ALA A 254 -8.00 5.29 2.20
N SER A 255 -8.40 6.21 3.09
CA SER A 255 -7.59 6.57 4.26
C SER A 255 -7.50 5.44 5.28
N VAL A 256 -8.59 4.71 5.56
CA VAL A 256 -8.57 3.52 6.45
C VAL A 256 -7.60 2.47 5.93
N VAL A 257 -7.73 2.12 4.64
CA VAL A 257 -6.90 1.09 4.00
C VAL A 257 -5.42 1.51 3.97
N THR A 258 -5.14 2.78 3.61
CA THR A 258 -3.78 3.33 3.59
C THR A 258 -3.18 3.43 5.00
N ALA A 259 -3.92 3.97 5.96
CA ALA A 259 -3.45 4.11 7.34
C ALA A 259 -3.09 2.74 7.92
N THR A 260 -3.95 1.72 7.73
CA THR A 260 -3.67 0.36 8.18
C THR A 260 -2.41 -0.20 7.51
N ALA A 261 -2.25 -0.01 6.19
CA ALA A 261 -1.06 -0.43 5.47
C ALA A 261 0.21 0.22 6.05
N VAL A 262 0.20 1.56 6.21
CA VAL A 262 1.34 2.32 6.76
C VAL A 262 1.65 1.92 8.21
N CYS A 263 0.64 1.64 9.03
CA CYS A 263 0.85 1.21 10.42
C CYS A 263 1.63 -0.10 10.53
N VAL A 264 1.37 -1.04 9.62
CA VAL A 264 2.02 -2.35 9.66
C VAL A 264 3.26 -2.46 8.78
N SER A 265 3.52 -1.53 7.87
CA SER A 265 4.69 -1.59 6.98
C SER A 265 5.62 -0.38 7.09
N GLY A 266 5.22 0.68 7.80
CA GLY A 266 5.86 1.98 7.68
C GLY A 266 5.47 2.68 6.36
N SER A 267 6.12 3.80 6.07
CA SER A 267 5.81 4.59 4.87
C SER A 267 6.42 3.93 3.62
N ILE A 268 5.56 3.46 2.71
CA ILE A 268 5.96 2.89 1.42
C ILE A 268 5.36 3.75 0.31
N GLY A 269 6.22 4.38 -0.49
CA GLY A 269 5.82 5.24 -1.60
C GLY A 269 5.74 4.49 -2.94
N PHE A 270 5.23 5.21 -3.96
CA PHE A 270 5.15 4.82 -5.36
C PHE A 270 4.16 3.70 -5.71
N VAL A 271 3.81 2.78 -4.81
CA VAL A 271 2.86 1.70 -5.09
C VAL A 271 1.50 2.25 -5.52
N GLY A 272 0.95 3.18 -4.73
CA GLY A 272 -0.34 3.81 -5.02
C GLY A 272 -0.33 4.75 -6.24
N LEU A 273 0.85 5.21 -6.64
CA LEU A 273 1.00 6.10 -7.79
C LEU A 273 1.20 5.32 -9.09
N VAL A 274 2.17 4.41 -9.09
CA VAL A 274 2.68 3.74 -10.29
C VAL A 274 1.78 2.58 -10.72
N VAL A 275 1.42 1.72 -9.78
CA VAL A 275 0.68 0.48 -10.11
C VAL A 275 -0.69 0.75 -10.74
N PRO A 276 -1.55 1.64 -10.18
CA PRO A 276 -2.86 1.92 -10.82
C PRO A 276 -2.71 2.49 -12.23
N HIS A 277 -1.66 3.27 -12.46
CA HIS A 277 -1.40 3.84 -13.78
C HIS A 277 -1.04 2.75 -14.80
N ILE A 278 -0.12 1.85 -14.46
CA ILE A 278 0.26 0.71 -15.32
C ILE A 278 -0.96 -0.18 -15.59
N VAL A 279 -1.69 -0.52 -14.54
CA VAL A 279 -2.89 -1.38 -14.66
C VAL A 279 -3.94 -0.72 -15.55
N ARG A 280 -4.15 0.60 -15.44
CA ARG A 280 -5.09 1.34 -16.30
C ARG A 280 -4.72 1.26 -17.79
N ILE A 281 -3.44 1.25 -18.11
CA ILE A 281 -2.97 1.07 -19.50
C ILE A 281 -3.31 -0.36 -19.99
N LEU A 282 -3.20 -1.37 -19.14
CA LEU A 282 -3.38 -2.77 -19.49
C LEU A 282 -4.85 -3.18 -19.59
N VAL A 283 -5.68 -2.79 -18.59
CA VAL A 283 -7.08 -3.25 -18.50
C VAL A 283 -8.11 -2.17 -18.84
N GLY A 284 -7.69 -0.93 -19.01
CA GLY A 284 -8.56 0.23 -19.30
C GLY A 284 -9.01 0.99 -18.05
N PRO A 285 -9.79 2.08 -18.23
CA PRO A 285 -10.14 3.02 -17.17
C PRO A 285 -11.35 2.61 -16.31
N ASP A 286 -12.04 1.51 -16.63
CA ASP A 286 -13.24 1.08 -15.87
C ASP A 286 -12.85 0.61 -14.47
N HIS A 287 -13.23 1.35 -13.43
CA HIS A 287 -12.88 1.09 -12.04
C HIS A 287 -13.42 -0.25 -11.50
N ARG A 288 -14.43 -0.84 -12.12
CA ARG A 288 -14.93 -2.18 -11.77
C ARG A 288 -13.88 -3.27 -12.02
N ILE A 289 -12.99 -3.06 -12.99
CA ILE A 289 -11.90 -3.97 -13.34
C ILE A 289 -10.58 -3.41 -12.82
N LEU A 290 -10.40 -2.09 -12.89
CA LEU A 290 -9.19 -1.41 -12.47
C LEU A 290 -8.88 -1.63 -10.98
N LEU A 291 -9.87 -1.52 -10.07
CA LEU A 291 -9.64 -1.66 -8.64
C LEU A 291 -9.18 -3.08 -8.24
N PRO A 292 -9.86 -4.17 -8.64
CA PRO A 292 -9.36 -5.52 -8.37
C PRO A 292 -7.97 -5.77 -8.97
N MET A 293 -7.75 -5.30 -10.20
CA MET A 293 -6.47 -5.50 -10.87
C MET A 293 -5.35 -4.64 -10.28
N ALA A 294 -5.68 -3.45 -9.75
CA ALA A 294 -4.74 -2.64 -9.00
C ALA A 294 -4.32 -3.35 -7.69
N ALA A 295 -5.26 -4.03 -7.01
CA ALA A 295 -4.94 -4.84 -5.83
C ALA A 295 -3.92 -5.94 -6.16
N VAL A 296 -4.19 -6.74 -7.19
CA VAL A 296 -3.31 -7.84 -7.62
C VAL A 296 -1.96 -7.30 -8.10
N GLY A 297 -1.97 -6.22 -8.89
CA GLY A 297 -0.76 -5.56 -9.38
C GLY A 297 0.08 -4.95 -8.27
N GLY A 298 -0.57 -4.33 -7.26
CA GLY A 298 0.12 -3.77 -6.09
C GLY A 298 0.74 -4.84 -5.20
N ALA A 299 0.01 -5.92 -4.97
CA ALA A 299 0.50 -7.11 -4.28
C ALA A 299 1.74 -7.68 -5.00
N LEU A 300 1.66 -7.88 -6.32
CA LEU A 300 2.77 -8.34 -7.15
C LEU A 300 3.98 -7.40 -7.03
N PHE A 301 3.77 -6.10 -7.23
CA PHE A 301 4.86 -5.12 -7.23
C PHE A 301 5.57 -5.06 -5.89
N LEU A 302 4.83 -5.03 -4.78
CA LEU A 302 5.43 -4.93 -3.45
C LEU A 302 6.18 -6.20 -3.05
N VAL A 303 5.61 -7.38 -3.30
CA VAL A 303 6.28 -8.66 -3.02
C VAL A 303 7.51 -8.85 -3.92
N PHE A 304 7.43 -8.42 -5.18
CA PHE A 304 8.59 -8.41 -6.08
C PHE A 304 9.71 -7.51 -5.54
N CYS A 305 9.40 -6.27 -5.15
CA CYS A 305 10.37 -5.34 -4.57
C CYS A 305 11.00 -5.90 -3.28
N ASP A 306 10.20 -6.51 -2.40
CA ASP A 306 10.69 -7.12 -1.17
C ASP A 306 11.61 -8.31 -1.45
N THR A 307 11.21 -9.20 -2.36
CA THR A 307 12.02 -10.35 -2.74
C THR A 307 13.34 -9.92 -3.38
N LEU A 308 13.28 -8.93 -4.25
CA LEU A 308 14.46 -8.38 -4.91
C LEU A 308 15.43 -7.73 -3.91
N GLY A 309 14.89 -6.96 -2.94
CA GLY A 309 15.69 -6.32 -1.88
C GLY A 309 16.41 -7.32 -0.98
N ARG A 310 15.84 -8.53 -0.80
CA ARG A 310 16.46 -9.63 -0.04
C ARG A 310 17.60 -10.34 -0.79
N VAL A 311 17.60 -10.26 -2.12
CA VAL A 311 18.54 -11.04 -2.95
C VAL A 311 19.74 -10.21 -3.39
N ILE A 312 19.53 -8.93 -3.73
CA ILE A 312 20.56 -8.09 -4.40
C ILE A 312 21.78 -7.84 -3.51
N ALA A 313 21.60 -7.64 -2.20
CA ALA A 313 22.69 -7.17 -1.33
C ALA A 313 23.00 -8.14 -0.18
N GLN A 314 22.75 -9.44 -0.35
CA GLN A 314 23.04 -10.45 0.69
C GLN A 314 24.48 -10.31 1.24
N PRO A 315 24.67 -10.43 2.57
CA PRO A 315 23.69 -10.82 3.59
C PRO A 315 22.81 -9.67 4.13
N VAL A 316 23.02 -8.44 3.67
CA VAL A 316 22.23 -7.27 4.06
C VAL A 316 20.96 -7.20 3.23
N GLU A 317 19.81 -6.99 3.84
CA GLU A 317 18.54 -6.80 3.13
C GLU A 317 18.27 -5.31 2.87
N ILE A 318 17.99 -4.98 1.59
CA ILE A 318 17.51 -3.63 1.23
C ILE A 318 16.02 -3.56 1.54
N ARG A 319 15.61 -2.56 2.31
CA ARG A 319 14.20 -2.38 2.70
C ARG A 319 13.31 -2.13 1.51
N VAL A 320 12.11 -2.69 1.56
CA VAL A 320 11.15 -2.62 0.45
C VAL A 320 10.78 -1.19 0.06
N GLY A 321 10.70 -0.25 1.01
CA GLY A 321 10.43 1.16 0.71
C GLY A 321 11.50 1.82 -0.16
N ILE A 322 12.78 1.43 0.01
CA ILE A 322 13.87 1.86 -0.88
C ILE A 322 13.68 1.25 -2.26
N MET A 323 13.37 -0.04 -2.34
CA MET A 323 13.20 -0.74 -3.61
C MET A 323 12.02 -0.19 -4.42
N THR A 324 10.88 0.10 -3.77
CA THR A 324 9.74 0.72 -4.45
C THR A 324 10.07 2.12 -4.96
N ALA A 325 10.88 2.89 -4.24
CA ALA A 325 11.34 4.20 -4.70
C ALA A 325 12.32 4.09 -5.87
N LEU A 326 13.30 3.18 -5.80
CA LEU A 326 14.28 2.97 -6.87
C LEU A 326 13.64 2.52 -8.19
N LEU A 327 12.59 1.72 -8.14
CA LEU A 327 11.88 1.25 -9.33
C LEU A 327 10.76 2.23 -9.74
N GLY A 328 10.07 2.83 -8.78
CA GLY A 328 8.93 3.70 -9.04
C GLY A 328 9.30 5.09 -9.52
N ALA A 329 10.35 5.71 -8.95
CA ALA A 329 10.74 7.07 -9.31
C ALA A 329 11.21 7.20 -10.77
N PRO A 330 12.07 6.33 -11.33
CA PRO A 330 12.45 6.38 -12.73
C PRO A 330 11.24 6.21 -13.67
N TYR A 331 10.33 5.29 -13.35
CA TYR A 331 9.11 5.11 -14.13
C TYR A 331 8.24 6.39 -14.10
N PHE A 332 8.11 7.02 -12.94
CA PHE A 332 7.34 8.25 -12.80
C PHE A 332 7.95 9.42 -13.58
N LEU A 333 9.27 9.58 -13.57
CA LEU A 333 9.99 10.57 -14.36
C LEU A 333 9.81 10.34 -15.87
N TYR A 334 9.87 9.09 -16.30
CA TYR A 334 9.55 8.72 -17.68
C TYR A 334 8.12 9.11 -18.06
N LEU A 335 7.15 8.83 -17.18
CA LEU A 335 5.74 9.19 -17.39
C LEU A 335 5.54 10.70 -17.54
N LEU A 336 6.14 11.49 -16.65
CA LEU A 336 6.09 12.96 -16.73
C LEU A 336 6.67 13.49 -18.05
N HIS A 337 7.80 12.94 -18.48
CA HIS A 337 8.41 13.32 -19.77
C HIS A 337 7.49 13.00 -20.96
N HIS A 338 6.85 11.83 -20.94
CA HIS A 338 5.94 11.39 -21.99
C HIS A 338 4.66 12.22 -22.06
N LEU A 339 4.07 12.60 -20.91
CA LEU A 339 2.88 13.45 -20.84
C LEU A 339 3.16 14.87 -21.35
N ARG A 340 4.33 15.44 -21.05
CA ARG A 340 4.76 16.74 -21.60
C ARG A 340 4.81 16.75 -23.13
N ARG A 341 5.29 15.69 -23.74
CA ARG A 341 5.36 15.58 -25.21
C ARG A 341 3.98 15.51 -25.88
N LYS A 342 2.96 14.97 -25.20
CA LYS A 342 1.59 14.89 -25.71
C LYS A 342 0.76 16.13 -25.44
N GLY A 343 1.08 16.93 -24.44
CA GLY A 343 0.37 18.17 -24.08
C GLY A 343 0.96 19.44 -24.69
N GLY A 344 2.04 19.33 -25.44
CA GLY A 344 2.71 20.45 -26.14
C GLY A 344 2.52 20.44 -27.67
N ALA A 345 1.51 19.71 -28.18
CA ALA A 345 1.09 19.73 -29.58
C ALA A 345 -0.30 20.33 -29.72
#